data_671a8d0fa61cc3202c4c1f130efa51e0
#
_entry.id   671a8d0fa61cc3202c4c1f130efa51e0
#
_cell.length_a   1.000
_cell.length_b   1.000
_cell.length_c   1.000
_cell.angle_alpha   90.00
_cell.angle_beta   90.00
_cell.angle_gamma   90.00
#
_symmetry.space_group_name_H-M   'P 1'
#
loop_
_entity.id
_entity.type
_entity.pdbx_description
1 polymer ?
#
loop_
_entity_poly.entity_id
_entity_poly.type
_entity_poly.pdbx_seq_one_letter_code
_entity_poly.pdbx_strand_id
1 'polypeptide(L)'
;MVQRVRRGFSVAERTEMWDRWQRGESLRAIGRAFGKPSSSIYHQLSPYGGIRPAPRRRSRLALTLSEREEISRGIVAQRSIRTIASFLGRSPSTVSREVRRNGGYDRYRAAEADERAWARAHRPKRCKLAKHPPLRRAVARKLRLNWSPEQVAGWLKRVHPGEGSYQVSHETIYRSLFVQARGVLKKELLQHLRTKRTNLRSKHIGQKGEGQGQIKDIISISERPASVEDRAVPGHWEGDLITGSKNSYIATLVERHTRYVMLAKVTGKDTQTVVSALIKQARKLPTELYKSLTWDRGKELSDHRRFSLETDIDVYFCDPRSPWQRGSNENTNGLLRQYFPKGTDLSVYSQADLNRVARQLNERPRKTLGFETPAEKFNACVASTGEAAPNSGRSARGGFSSGFSRGC
;
A
#
# COMPACT_ATOMS: atom_id res chain seq x y z
N MET A 1 -51.60 -9.28 -13.05
CA MET A 1 -50.12 -9.08 -13.21
C MET A 1 -49.42 -10.13 -12.39
N VAL A 2 -48.76 -11.09 -13.01
CA VAL A 2 -47.98 -12.12 -12.27
C VAL A 2 -46.68 -11.47 -11.75
N GLN A 3 -46.57 -11.36 -10.43
CA GLN A 3 -45.34 -10.92 -9.80
C GLN A 3 -44.21 -11.94 -10.15
N ARG A 4 -43.30 -11.54 -11.03
CA ARG A 4 -42.09 -12.33 -11.30
C ARG A 4 -41.26 -12.38 -9.99
N VAL A 5 -41.32 -13.51 -9.31
CA VAL A 5 -40.44 -13.79 -8.17
C VAL A 5 -38.98 -13.66 -8.67
N ARG A 6 -38.26 -12.67 -8.18
CA ARG A 6 -36.86 -12.47 -8.55
C ARG A 6 -36.04 -13.61 -7.99
N ARG A 7 -35.65 -14.56 -8.85
CA ARG A 7 -34.74 -15.66 -8.49
C ARG A 7 -33.44 -15.10 -7.92
N GLY A 8 -33.14 -15.44 -6.68
CA GLY A 8 -31.89 -15.12 -6.02
C GLY A 8 -30.68 -15.84 -6.69
N PHE A 9 -29.46 -15.47 -6.31
CA PHE A 9 -28.25 -16.19 -6.77
C PHE A 9 -28.11 -17.51 -6.01
N SER A 10 -27.86 -18.60 -6.74
CA SER A 10 -27.45 -19.88 -6.19
C SER A 10 -26.05 -19.82 -5.54
N VAL A 11 -25.67 -20.85 -4.80
CA VAL A 11 -24.32 -20.93 -4.19
C VAL A 11 -23.23 -20.94 -5.28
N ALA A 12 -23.46 -21.69 -6.37
CA ALA A 12 -22.54 -21.76 -7.49
C ALA A 12 -22.38 -20.40 -8.18
N GLU A 13 -23.49 -19.74 -8.50
CA GLU A 13 -23.47 -18.38 -9.09
C GLU A 13 -22.77 -17.36 -8.21
N ARG A 14 -22.95 -17.42 -6.89
CA ARG A 14 -22.20 -16.54 -5.95
C ARG A 14 -20.70 -16.82 -5.97
N THR A 15 -20.32 -18.09 -6.06
CA THR A 15 -18.90 -18.48 -6.14
C THR A 15 -18.27 -17.93 -7.41
N GLU A 16 -18.90 -18.18 -8.56
CA GLU A 16 -18.45 -17.67 -9.86
C GLU A 16 -18.41 -16.14 -9.92
N MET A 17 -19.41 -15.46 -9.35
CA MET A 17 -19.43 -14.00 -9.23
C MET A 17 -18.21 -13.48 -8.49
N TRP A 18 -17.83 -14.12 -7.37
CA TRP A 18 -16.62 -13.78 -6.63
C TRP A 18 -15.35 -14.06 -7.42
N ASP A 19 -15.29 -15.17 -8.17
CA ASP A 19 -14.15 -15.51 -9.02
C ASP A 19 -13.94 -14.47 -10.12
N ARG A 20 -15.02 -14.07 -10.82
CA ARG A 20 -14.99 -13.00 -11.82
C ARG A 20 -14.59 -11.66 -11.24
N TRP A 21 -15.13 -11.31 -10.05
CA TRP A 21 -14.75 -10.10 -9.36
C TRP A 21 -13.27 -10.08 -8.97
N GLN A 22 -12.72 -11.19 -8.49
CA GLN A 22 -11.30 -11.32 -8.17
C GLN A 22 -10.39 -11.25 -9.39
N ARG A 23 -10.85 -11.71 -10.56
CA ARG A 23 -10.16 -11.52 -11.85
C ARG A 23 -10.20 -10.07 -12.35
N GLY A 24 -10.95 -9.19 -11.71
CA GLY A 24 -11.02 -7.77 -12.05
C GLY A 24 -12.11 -7.38 -13.04
N GLU A 25 -13.05 -8.30 -13.36
CA GLU A 25 -14.18 -8.01 -14.23
C GLU A 25 -15.04 -6.86 -13.66
N SER A 26 -15.61 -6.04 -14.53
CA SER A 26 -16.49 -4.94 -14.11
C SER A 26 -17.84 -5.47 -13.65
N LEU A 27 -18.55 -4.72 -12.78
CA LEU A 27 -19.91 -5.06 -12.36
C LEU A 27 -20.87 -5.24 -13.57
N ARG A 28 -20.66 -4.47 -14.64
CA ARG A 28 -21.45 -4.59 -15.88
C ARG A 28 -21.13 -5.87 -16.62
N ALA A 29 -19.86 -6.27 -16.72
CA ALA A 29 -19.45 -7.51 -17.38
C ALA A 29 -19.98 -8.73 -16.61
N ILE A 30 -19.83 -8.74 -15.29
CA ILE A 30 -20.37 -9.79 -14.43
C ILE A 30 -21.90 -9.83 -14.55
N GLY A 31 -22.59 -8.69 -14.52
CA GLY A 31 -24.03 -8.62 -14.68
C GLY A 31 -24.51 -9.22 -16.00
N ARG A 32 -23.84 -8.91 -17.10
CA ARG A 32 -24.14 -9.51 -18.42
C ARG A 32 -23.99 -11.03 -18.42
N ALA A 33 -22.94 -11.55 -17.81
CA ALA A 33 -22.69 -13.00 -17.74
C ALA A 33 -23.80 -13.76 -16.99
N PHE A 34 -24.47 -13.12 -16.02
CA PHE A 34 -25.57 -13.72 -15.26
C PHE A 34 -26.97 -13.28 -15.75
N GLY A 35 -27.07 -12.49 -16.82
CA GLY A 35 -28.35 -11.90 -17.25
C GLY A 35 -29.00 -11.02 -16.19
N LYS A 36 -28.20 -10.36 -15.35
CA LYS A 36 -28.65 -9.54 -14.22
C LYS A 36 -28.11 -8.12 -14.31
N PRO A 37 -28.85 -7.10 -13.83
CA PRO A 37 -28.33 -5.74 -13.78
C PRO A 37 -27.11 -5.64 -12.85
N SER A 38 -26.20 -4.72 -13.16
CA SER A 38 -24.99 -4.48 -12.36
C SER A 38 -25.29 -4.10 -10.90
N SER A 39 -26.44 -3.51 -10.62
CA SER A 39 -26.93 -3.21 -9.26
C SER A 39 -27.14 -4.48 -8.44
N SER A 40 -27.65 -5.57 -9.03
CA SER A 40 -27.82 -6.85 -8.34
C SER A 40 -26.47 -7.43 -7.91
N ILE A 41 -25.45 -7.33 -8.78
CA ILE A 41 -24.07 -7.74 -8.46
C ILE A 41 -23.50 -6.86 -7.35
N TYR A 42 -23.68 -5.55 -7.45
CA TYR A 42 -23.25 -4.60 -6.41
C TYR A 42 -23.82 -4.96 -5.04
N HIS A 43 -25.11 -5.24 -4.94
CA HIS A 43 -25.78 -5.61 -3.67
C HIS A 43 -25.24 -6.92 -3.07
N GLN A 44 -24.72 -7.84 -3.89
CA GLN A 44 -24.07 -9.05 -3.37
C GLN A 44 -22.66 -8.80 -2.86
N LEU A 45 -21.91 -7.88 -3.48
CA LEU A 45 -20.51 -7.61 -3.14
C LEU A 45 -20.36 -6.53 -2.05
N SER A 46 -21.23 -5.52 -2.03
CA SER A 46 -21.10 -4.33 -1.16
C SER A 46 -21.16 -4.64 0.35
N PRO A 47 -21.97 -5.60 0.85
CA PRO A 47 -21.95 -5.96 2.28
C PRO A 47 -20.59 -6.49 2.74
N TYR A 48 -19.80 -6.98 1.82
CA TYR A 48 -18.45 -7.51 2.08
C TYR A 48 -17.35 -6.55 1.63
N GLY A 49 -17.70 -5.33 1.21
CA GLY A 49 -16.75 -4.32 0.73
C GLY A 49 -15.95 -4.77 -0.49
N GLY A 50 -16.48 -5.68 -1.31
CA GLY A 50 -15.77 -6.28 -2.44
C GLY A 50 -14.68 -7.29 -2.05
N ILE A 51 -14.62 -7.70 -0.78
CA ILE A 51 -13.67 -8.69 -0.26
C ILE A 51 -14.40 -10.02 -0.13
N ARG A 52 -13.95 -11.06 -0.87
CA ARG A 52 -14.55 -12.39 -0.79
C ARG A 52 -14.52 -12.94 0.63
N PRO A 53 -15.65 -13.34 1.20
CA PRO A 53 -15.66 -14.02 2.50
C PRO A 53 -14.88 -15.33 2.41
N ALA A 54 -14.00 -15.58 3.38
CA ALA A 54 -13.34 -16.89 3.45
C ALA A 54 -14.38 -18.01 3.66
N PRO A 55 -14.24 -19.16 3.00
CA PRO A 55 -15.13 -20.29 3.23
C PRO A 55 -15.04 -20.71 4.69
N ARG A 56 -16.20 -21.05 5.25
CA ARG A 56 -16.27 -21.50 6.63
C ARG A 56 -15.62 -22.88 6.76
N ARG A 57 -14.72 -23.02 7.72
CA ARG A 57 -14.08 -24.29 8.05
C ARG A 57 -14.42 -24.66 9.49
N ARG A 58 -14.65 -25.95 9.73
CA ARG A 58 -14.77 -26.46 11.09
C ARG A 58 -13.42 -26.40 11.78
N SER A 59 -13.44 -26.17 13.09
CA SER A 59 -12.25 -26.37 13.91
C SER A 59 -11.89 -27.87 13.91
N ARG A 60 -10.61 -28.18 13.90
CA ARG A 60 -10.12 -29.57 14.01
C ARG A 60 -10.60 -30.28 15.30
N LEU A 61 -10.91 -29.48 16.33
CA LEU A 61 -11.43 -29.99 17.61
C LEU A 61 -12.96 -30.15 17.64
N ALA A 62 -13.67 -29.66 16.62
CA ALA A 62 -15.11 -29.77 16.53
C ALA A 62 -15.49 -31.19 16.06
N LEU A 63 -16.53 -31.75 16.68
CA LEU A 63 -17.08 -33.01 16.22
C LEU A 63 -17.60 -32.90 14.79
N THR A 64 -17.32 -33.89 13.97
CA THR A 64 -17.84 -34.03 12.60
C THR A 64 -19.26 -34.57 12.62
N LEU A 65 -19.96 -34.52 11.48
CA LEU A 65 -21.27 -35.17 11.36
C LEU A 65 -21.18 -36.69 11.60
N SER A 66 -20.17 -37.34 11.04
CA SER A 66 -19.93 -38.79 11.23
C SER A 66 -19.74 -39.14 12.70
N GLU A 67 -18.92 -38.38 13.46
CA GLU A 67 -18.77 -38.60 14.90
C GLU A 67 -20.09 -38.40 15.65
N ARG A 68 -20.95 -37.45 15.22
CA ARG A 68 -22.27 -37.25 15.81
C ARG A 68 -23.22 -38.39 15.50
N GLU A 69 -23.14 -38.95 14.30
CA GLU A 69 -23.90 -40.16 13.95
C GLU A 69 -23.52 -41.36 14.82
N GLU A 70 -22.23 -41.57 15.09
CA GLU A 70 -21.78 -42.61 16.00
C GLU A 70 -22.24 -42.36 17.46
N ILE A 71 -22.27 -41.08 17.89
CA ILE A 71 -22.88 -40.75 19.19
C ILE A 71 -24.36 -41.13 19.20
N SER A 72 -25.12 -40.83 18.14
CA SER A 72 -26.54 -41.16 18.03
C SER A 72 -26.76 -42.66 18.06
N ARG A 73 -25.98 -43.43 17.30
CA ARG A 73 -26.03 -44.91 17.30
C ARG A 73 -25.68 -45.50 18.67
N GLY A 74 -24.64 -44.93 19.32
CA GLY A 74 -24.23 -45.38 20.65
C GLY A 74 -25.31 -45.11 21.70
N ILE A 75 -26.03 -44.01 21.62
CA ILE A 75 -27.17 -43.69 22.49
C ILE A 75 -28.31 -44.70 22.29
N VAL A 76 -28.70 -44.96 21.03
CA VAL A 76 -29.74 -45.96 20.72
C VAL A 76 -29.35 -47.34 21.20
N ALA A 77 -28.08 -47.72 21.11
CA ALA A 77 -27.53 -48.96 21.60
C ALA A 77 -27.30 -48.98 23.15
N GLN A 78 -27.79 -47.96 23.86
CA GLN A 78 -27.64 -47.83 25.34
C GLN A 78 -26.20 -47.89 25.86
N ARG A 79 -25.23 -47.53 25.04
CA ARG A 79 -23.80 -47.48 25.41
C ARG A 79 -23.51 -46.32 26.37
N SER A 80 -22.60 -46.55 27.31
CA SER A 80 -22.16 -45.49 28.20
C SER A 80 -21.42 -44.36 27.44
N ILE A 81 -21.46 -43.12 27.95
CA ILE A 81 -20.71 -41.99 27.40
C ILE A 81 -19.20 -42.29 27.29
N ARG A 82 -18.67 -43.06 28.27
CA ARG A 82 -17.25 -43.45 28.25
C ARG A 82 -16.94 -44.39 27.09
N THR A 83 -17.81 -45.37 26.84
CA THR A 83 -17.68 -46.31 25.72
C THR A 83 -17.76 -45.59 24.37
N ILE A 84 -18.75 -44.70 24.20
CA ILE A 84 -18.91 -43.91 22.99
C ILE A 84 -17.67 -43.01 22.76
N ALA A 85 -17.20 -42.36 23.81
CA ALA A 85 -16.03 -41.48 23.74
C ALA A 85 -14.74 -42.23 23.38
N SER A 86 -14.53 -43.40 23.99
CA SER A 86 -13.41 -44.27 23.67
C SER A 86 -13.41 -44.71 22.20
N PHE A 87 -14.57 -45.11 21.68
CA PHE A 87 -14.75 -45.49 20.28
C PHE A 87 -14.41 -44.34 19.30
N LEU A 88 -14.75 -43.12 19.66
CA LEU A 88 -14.49 -41.92 18.86
C LEU A 88 -13.07 -41.34 19.04
N GLY A 89 -12.26 -41.88 19.97
CA GLY A 89 -11.00 -41.24 20.35
C GLY A 89 -11.15 -39.83 20.91
N ARG A 90 -12.30 -39.54 21.56
CA ARG A 90 -12.64 -38.24 22.14
C ARG A 90 -12.76 -38.32 23.66
N SER A 91 -12.55 -37.16 24.31
CA SER A 91 -12.76 -37.08 25.77
C SER A 91 -14.23 -37.34 26.11
N PRO A 92 -14.54 -38.13 27.18
CA PRO A 92 -15.91 -38.32 27.67
C PRO A 92 -16.66 -37.01 27.95
N SER A 93 -15.95 -35.98 28.44
CA SER A 93 -16.51 -34.67 28.68
C SER A 93 -16.95 -33.94 27.39
N THR A 94 -16.33 -34.26 26.25
CA THR A 94 -16.73 -33.72 24.95
C THR A 94 -18.04 -34.32 24.50
N VAL A 95 -18.17 -35.63 24.57
CA VAL A 95 -19.38 -36.37 24.20
C VAL A 95 -20.54 -36.00 25.15
N SER A 96 -20.31 -35.99 26.46
CA SER A 96 -21.31 -35.61 27.45
C SER A 96 -21.85 -34.19 27.20
N ARG A 97 -20.96 -33.23 26.97
CA ARG A 97 -21.36 -31.84 26.64
C ARG A 97 -22.12 -31.74 25.32
N GLU A 98 -21.75 -32.51 24.31
CA GLU A 98 -22.47 -32.56 23.04
C GLU A 98 -23.89 -33.07 23.19
N VAL A 99 -24.07 -34.20 23.86
CA VAL A 99 -25.38 -34.80 24.14
C VAL A 99 -26.25 -33.86 24.96
N ARG A 100 -25.73 -33.35 26.09
CA ARG A 100 -26.45 -32.42 26.97
C ARG A 100 -26.89 -31.15 26.24
N ARG A 101 -26.06 -30.59 25.38
CA ARG A 101 -26.37 -29.35 24.60
C ARG A 101 -27.44 -29.56 23.55
N ASN A 102 -27.68 -30.78 23.12
CA ASN A 102 -28.56 -31.10 22.01
C ASN A 102 -29.78 -31.91 22.43
N GLY A 103 -30.22 -31.77 23.70
CA GLY A 103 -31.50 -32.32 24.18
C GLY A 103 -31.40 -33.56 25.01
N GLY A 104 -30.19 -34.00 25.44
CA GLY A 104 -29.99 -35.20 26.22
C GLY A 104 -30.12 -36.47 25.40
N TYR A 105 -30.23 -37.63 26.10
CA TYR A 105 -30.28 -38.93 25.46
C TYR A 105 -31.52 -39.12 24.59
N ASP A 106 -32.66 -38.63 25.05
CA ASP A 106 -33.96 -38.91 24.41
C ASP A 106 -34.15 -38.10 23.10
N ARG A 107 -33.59 -36.90 23.05
CA ARG A 107 -33.82 -35.97 21.94
C ARG A 107 -32.59 -35.76 21.04
N TYR A 108 -31.50 -36.43 21.32
CA TYR A 108 -30.30 -36.25 20.51
C TYR A 108 -30.50 -36.74 19.07
N ARG A 109 -30.25 -35.87 18.10
CA ARG A 109 -30.21 -36.17 16.65
C ARG A 109 -28.94 -35.58 16.04
N ALA A 110 -28.15 -36.45 15.39
CA ALA A 110 -26.84 -36.07 14.83
C ALA A 110 -26.91 -34.87 13.86
N ALA A 111 -27.86 -34.92 12.92
CA ALA A 111 -28.01 -33.87 11.92
C ALA A 111 -28.36 -32.51 12.57
N GLU A 112 -29.34 -32.47 13.49
CA GLU A 112 -29.73 -31.26 14.20
C GLU A 112 -28.58 -30.73 15.09
N ALA A 113 -27.86 -31.62 15.76
CA ALA A 113 -26.72 -31.28 16.60
C ALA A 113 -25.62 -30.65 15.75
N ASP A 114 -25.41 -31.17 14.53
CA ASP A 114 -24.46 -30.63 13.56
C ASP A 114 -24.85 -29.22 13.06
N GLU A 115 -26.09 -29.04 12.67
CA GLU A 115 -26.64 -27.76 12.25
C GLU A 115 -26.56 -26.70 13.36
N ARG A 116 -26.98 -27.07 14.57
CA ARG A 116 -26.87 -26.20 15.76
C ARG A 116 -25.43 -25.86 16.09
N ALA A 117 -24.48 -26.81 15.95
CA ALA A 117 -23.05 -26.54 16.15
C ALA A 117 -22.53 -25.57 15.10
N TRP A 118 -22.94 -25.75 13.84
CA TRP A 118 -22.61 -24.86 12.75
C TRP A 118 -23.16 -23.45 12.94
N ALA A 119 -24.41 -23.32 13.39
CA ALA A 119 -25.01 -22.04 13.73
C ALA A 119 -24.31 -21.36 14.92
N ARG A 120 -24.02 -22.11 16.00
CA ARG A 120 -23.28 -21.59 17.17
C ARG A 120 -21.87 -21.11 16.82
N ALA A 121 -21.21 -21.77 15.87
CA ALA A 121 -19.88 -21.35 15.39
C ALA A 121 -19.92 -19.99 14.63
N HIS A 122 -21.10 -19.47 14.31
CA HIS A 122 -21.34 -18.20 13.64
C HIS A 122 -21.12 -16.97 14.53
N ARG A 123 -20.52 -17.11 15.71
CA ARG A 123 -20.28 -15.95 16.59
C ARG A 123 -19.36 -14.93 15.90
N PRO A 124 -19.79 -13.67 15.77
CA PRO A 124 -18.93 -12.63 15.22
C PRO A 124 -17.75 -12.41 16.18
N LYS A 125 -16.53 -12.73 15.69
CA LYS A 125 -15.32 -12.42 16.45
C LYS A 125 -15.02 -10.93 16.29
N ARG A 126 -14.90 -10.21 17.41
CA ARG A 126 -14.43 -8.81 17.36
C ARG A 126 -13.06 -8.77 16.69
N CYS A 127 -12.91 -7.92 15.67
CA CYS A 127 -11.64 -7.76 14.98
C CYS A 127 -10.57 -7.15 15.91
N LYS A 128 -9.30 -7.32 15.56
CA LYS A 128 -8.18 -6.83 16.36
C LYS A 128 -8.27 -5.33 16.65
N LEU A 129 -8.63 -4.53 15.64
CA LEU A 129 -8.81 -3.08 15.79
C LEU A 129 -9.94 -2.70 16.75
N ALA A 130 -10.98 -3.56 16.91
CA ALA A 130 -12.04 -3.35 17.90
C ALA A 130 -11.57 -3.65 19.32
N LYS A 131 -10.68 -4.63 19.47
CA LYS A 131 -10.14 -5.04 20.78
C LYS A 131 -9.02 -4.16 21.30
N HIS A 132 -8.30 -3.46 20.40
CA HIS A 132 -7.11 -2.69 20.74
C HIS A 132 -7.26 -1.20 20.32
N PRO A 133 -7.84 -0.35 21.18
CA PRO A 133 -8.09 1.06 20.86
C PRO A 133 -6.83 1.87 20.50
N PRO A 134 -5.66 1.69 21.15
CA PRO A 134 -4.43 2.37 20.75
C PRO A 134 -4.01 2.06 19.31
N LEU A 135 -4.02 0.79 18.91
CA LEU A 135 -3.74 0.38 17.54
C LEU A 135 -4.73 1.00 16.55
N ARG A 136 -6.03 1.00 16.88
CA ARG A 136 -7.07 1.63 16.05
C ARG A 136 -6.80 3.12 15.84
N ARG A 137 -6.42 3.85 16.91
CA ARG A 137 -6.06 5.28 16.82
C ARG A 137 -4.82 5.51 15.96
N ALA A 138 -3.78 4.70 16.12
CA ALA A 138 -2.56 4.76 15.32
C ALA A 138 -2.86 4.55 13.83
N VAL A 139 -3.63 3.50 13.50
CA VAL A 139 -4.06 3.21 12.12
C VAL A 139 -4.89 4.38 11.55
N ALA A 140 -5.88 4.87 12.29
CA ALA A 140 -6.72 5.98 11.84
C ALA A 140 -5.91 7.26 11.58
N ARG A 141 -4.95 7.60 12.46
CA ARG A 141 -4.06 8.76 12.31
C ARG A 141 -3.22 8.66 11.03
N LYS A 142 -2.62 7.49 10.75
CA LYS A 142 -1.81 7.30 9.55
C LYS A 142 -2.63 7.28 8.26
N LEU A 143 -3.86 6.74 8.30
CA LEU A 143 -4.78 6.82 7.16
C LEU A 143 -5.15 8.29 6.83
N ARG A 144 -5.39 9.15 7.84
CA ARG A 144 -5.64 10.59 7.61
C ARG A 144 -4.47 11.31 6.96
N LEU A 145 -3.25 10.83 7.13
CA LEU A 145 -2.06 11.29 6.40
C LEU A 145 -1.92 10.69 4.99
N ASN A 146 -3.00 10.15 4.46
CA ASN A 146 -3.07 9.52 3.14
C ASN A 146 -2.16 8.27 2.97
N TRP A 147 -1.74 7.63 4.06
CA TRP A 147 -1.01 6.37 3.96
C TRP A 147 -1.93 5.24 3.52
N SER A 148 -1.43 4.32 2.71
CA SER A 148 -2.19 3.11 2.36
C SER A 148 -2.23 2.11 3.53
N PRO A 149 -3.24 1.24 3.62
CA PRO A 149 -3.27 0.16 4.59
C PRO A 149 -2.02 -0.71 4.60
N GLU A 150 -1.39 -0.93 3.43
CA GLU A 150 -0.14 -1.69 3.32
C GLU A 150 1.04 -0.93 3.95
N GLN A 151 1.12 0.38 3.72
CA GLN A 151 2.13 1.24 4.34
C GLN A 151 1.98 1.28 5.86
N VAL A 152 0.75 1.40 6.35
CA VAL A 152 0.46 1.40 7.79
C VAL A 152 0.84 0.06 8.42
N ALA A 153 0.47 -1.06 7.81
CA ALA A 153 0.77 -2.39 8.33
C ALA A 153 2.28 -2.67 8.37
N GLY A 154 3.00 -2.33 7.30
CA GLY A 154 4.44 -2.51 7.23
C GLY A 154 5.21 -1.62 8.22
N TRP A 155 4.81 -0.37 8.33
CA TRP A 155 5.38 0.57 9.29
C TRP A 155 5.18 0.10 10.75
N LEU A 156 3.97 -0.34 11.10
CA LEU A 156 3.69 -0.87 12.43
C LEU A 156 4.57 -2.07 12.77
N LYS A 157 4.79 -2.97 11.80
CA LYS A 157 5.67 -4.12 11.98
C LYS A 157 7.13 -3.70 12.23
N ARG A 158 7.58 -2.61 11.56
CA ARG A 158 8.95 -2.09 11.70
C ARG A 158 9.15 -1.35 13.05
N VAL A 159 8.18 -0.53 13.44
CA VAL A 159 8.30 0.33 14.64
C VAL A 159 8.01 -0.43 15.93
N HIS A 160 7.22 -1.50 15.86
CA HIS A 160 6.87 -2.37 17.00
C HIS A 160 7.30 -3.82 16.73
N PRO A 161 8.62 -4.09 16.60
CA PRO A 161 9.11 -5.45 16.40
C PRO A 161 8.79 -6.30 17.64
N GLY A 162 8.21 -7.50 17.41
CA GLY A 162 7.85 -8.41 18.52
C GLY A 162 6.55 -8.08 19.26
N GLU A 163 6.04 -6.87 19.20
CA GLU A 163 4.77 -6.50 19.84
C GLU A 163 3.56 -7.00 19.05
N GLY A 164 3.14 -8.24 19.30
CA GLY A 164 1.98 -8.83 18.62
C GLY A 164 0.71 -7.99 18.71
N SER A 165 0.53 -7.18 19.75
CA SER A 165 -0.62 -6.27 19.93
C SER A 165 -0.71 -5.19 18.83
N TYR A 166 0.42 -4.66 18.38
CA TYR A 166 0.51 -3.61 17.34
C TYR A 166 0.59 -4.16 15.92
N GLN A 167 0.79 -5.46 15.72
CA GLN A 167 0.84 -6.04 14.38
C GLN A 167 -0.56 -6.25 13.81
N VAL A 168 -0.81 -5.72 12.64
CA VAL A 168 -2.09 -5.85 11.91
C VAL A 168 -1.83 -6.01 10.42
N SER A 169 -2.54 -6.94 9.76
CA SER A 169 -2.44 -7.08 8.32
C SER A 169 -3.19 -5.96 7.59
N HIS A 170 -2.71 -5.59 6.41
CA HIS A 170 -3.39 -4.61 5.56
C HIS A 170 -4.80 -5.04 5.18
N GLU A 171 -5.06 -6.35 5.03
CA GLU A 171 -6.40 -6.87 4.80
C GLU A 171 -7.35 -6.62 5.97
N THR A 172 -6.88 -6.73 7.22
CA THR A 172 -7.68 -6.40 8.39
C THR A 172 -8.07 -4.93 8.41
N ILE A 173 -7.15 -4.04 8.00
CA ILE A 173 -7.44 -2.61 7.85
C ILE A 173 -8.46 -2.39 6.73
N TYR A 174 -8.28 -2.98 5.55
CA TYR A 174 -9.24 -2.89 4.44
C TYR A 174 -10.62 -3.42 4.85
N ARG A 175 -10.69 -4.59 5.48
CA ARG A 175 -11.95 -5.14 5.98
C ARG A 175 -12.66 -4.20 6.96
N SER A 176 -11.91 -3.53 7.82
CA SER A 176 -12.48 -2.58 8.78
C SER A 176 -12.96 -1.29 8.13
N LEU A 177 -12.41 -0.91 6.97
CA LEU A 177 -12.82 0.26 6.19
C LEU A 177 -14.05 -0.04 5.31
N PHE A 178 -14.02 -1.17 4.59
CA PHE A 178 -15.02 -1.51 3.57
C PHE A 178 -16.22 -2.27 4.12
N VAL A 179 -16.05 -3.09 5.16
CA VAL A 179 -17.14 -3.87 5.77
C VAL A 179 -17.77 -3.07 6.91
N GLN A 180 -18.75 -2.25 6.57
CA GLN A 180 -19.42 -1.30 7.48
C GLN A 180 -20.05 -1.95 8.71
N ALA A 181 -20.54 -3.18 8.61
CA ALA A 181 -21.14 -3.92 9.74
C ALA A 181 -20.17 -4.11 10.92
N ARG A 182 -18.87 -3.87 10.73
CA ARG A 182 -17.85 -3.96 11.77
C ARG A 182 -17.37 -2.62 12.30
N GLY A 183 -17.75 -1.50 11.68
CA GLY A 183 -17.70 -0.09 12.12
C GLY A 183 -16.54 0.41 13.00
N VAL A 184 -15.39 -0.29 13.00
CA VAL A 184 -14.26 0.01 13.89
C VAL A 184 -13.50 1.25 13.42
N LEU A 185 -13.40 1.41 12.11
CA LEU A 185 -12.84 2.60 11.48
C LEU A 185 -13.95 3.40 10.81
N LYS A 186 -13.91 4.73 10.97
CA LYS A 186 -14.92 5.61 10.40
C LYS A 186 -14.89 5.56 8.87
N LYS A 187 -16.08 5.58 8.25
CA LYS A 187 -16.26 5.59 6.78
C LYS A 187 -15.54 6.76 6.10
N GLU A 188 -15.43 7.89 6.77
CA GLU A 188 -14.74 9.09 6.31
C GLU A 188 -13.26 8.79 5.93
N LEU A 189 -12.63 7.79 6.56
CA LEU A 189 -11.25 7.41 6.24
C LEU A 189 -11.08 6.83 4.83
N LEU A 190 -12.17 6.41 4.17
CA LEU A 190 -12.12 5.94 2.77
C LEU A 190 -11.69 7.04 1.80
N GLN A 191 -12.00 8.31 2.10
CA GLN A 191 -11.58 9.45 1.26
C GLN A 191 -10.06 9.64 1.20
N HIS A 192 -9.33 9.12 2.19
CA HIS A 192 -7.87 9.18 2.26
C HIS A 192 -7.16 8.06 1.48
N LEU A 193 -7.90 7.09 0.98
CA LEU A 193 -7.34 6.05 0.11
C LEU A 193 -7.07 6.61 -1.29
N ARG A 194 -6.00 6.13 -1.94
CA ARG A 194 -5.61 6.53 -3.31
C ARG A 194 -6.75 6.39 -4.31
N THR A 195 -7.53 5.32 -4.19
CA THR A 195 -8.76 5.14 -4.95
C THR A 195 -9.94 5.29 -4.00
N LYS A 196 -10.67 6.39 -4.11
CA LYS A 196 -11.85 6.71 -3.27
C LYS A 196 -13.06 5.81 -3.59
N ARG A 197 -12.83 4.51 -3.79
CA ARG A 197 -13.88 3.55 -4.15
C ARG A 197 -14.50 2.95 -2.90
N THR A 198 -15.79 2.68 -2.96
CA THR A 198 -16.55 2.02 -1.88
C THR A 198 -16.29 0.52 -1.79
N ASN A 199 -15.76 -0.10 -2.86
CA ASN A 199 -15.44 -1.52 -2.91
C ASN A 199 -14.00 -1.73 -3.38
N LEU A 200 -13.31 -2.70 -2.77
CA LEU A 200 -11.97 -3.13 -3.18
C LEU A 200 -12.07 -3.83 -4.55
N ARG A 201 -11.20 -3.46 -5.50
CA ARG A 201 -11.05 -4.14 -6.78
C ARG A 201 -9.73 -4.89 -6.87
N SER A 202 -9.68 -5.93 -7.71
CA SER A 202 -8.46 -6.63 -8.05
C SER A 202 -7.44 -5.72 -8.73
N LYS A 203 -6.14 -6.00 -8.57
CA LYS A 203 -5.02 -5.25 -9.18
C LYS A 203 -4.81 -5.56 -10.66
N HIS A 204 -5.48 -6.54 -11.23
CA HIS A 204 -5.25 -7.08 -12.58
C HIS A 204 -6.02 -6.34 -13.71
N ILE A 205 -6.10 -5.01 -13.65
CA ILE A 205 -6.67 -4.21 -14.76
C ILE A 205 -5.53 -3.61 -15.56
N GLY A 206 -5.42 -4.04 -16.83
CA GLY A 206 -4.35 -3.65 -17.76
C GLY A 206 -4.31 -2.16 -18.10
N GLN A 207 -3.12 -1.70 -18.48
CA GLN A 207 -2.81 -0.33 -18.89
C GLN A 207 -2.51 -0.28 -20.38
N LYS A 208 -2.91 0.80 -21.04
CA LYS A 208 -2.48 1.21 -22.40
C LYS A 208 -1.96 2.64 -22.34
N GLY A 209 -0.89 2.96 -23.04
CA GLY A 209 -0.29 4.28 -23.15
C GLY A 209 0.25 4.57 -24.56
N GLU A 210 0.23 5.81 -24.97
CA GLU A 210 0.72 6.32 -26.26
C GLU A 210 1.70 7.48 -26.05
N GLY A 211 2.64 7.68 -27.01
CA GLY A 211 3.80 8.55 -26.91
C GLY A 211 3.87 9.70 -27.92
N GLN A 212 4.94 10.54 -27.83
CA GLN A 212 5.33 11.52 -28.87
C GLN A 212 6.69 12.23 -28.65
N GLY A 213 7.37 12.61 -29.77
CA GLY A 213 8.22 13.78 -29.97
C GLY A 213 9.76 13.58 -29.99
N GLN A 214 10.51 14.34 -30.84
CA GLN A 214 12.00 14.31 -30.95
C GLN A 214 12.61 15.67 -30.61
N ILE A 215 13.76 15.65 -29.90
CA ILE A 215 14.65 16.81 -29.60
C ILE A 215 16.03 16.53 -30.20
N LYS A 216 16.79 17.58 -30.58
CA LYS A 216 18.17 17.48 -31.13
C LYS A 216 19.21 17.51 -30.00
N ASP A 217 20.39 16.91 -30.26
CA ASP A 217 21.58 16.86 -29.36
C ASP A 217 21.32 16.26 -27.96
N ILE A 218 20.72 15.09 -27.94
CA ILE A 218 20.34 14.40 -26.73
C ILE A 218 21.38 13.35 -26.38
N ILE A 219 21.85 13.35 -25.14
CA ILE A 219 22.57 12.20 -24.58
C ILE A 219 21.52 11.15 -24.25
N SER A 220 21.55 10.01 -24.95
CA SER A 220 20.62 8.91 -24.73
C SER A 220 20.81 8.30 -23.34
N ILE A 221 19.71 7.79 -22.76
CA ILE A 221 19.76 7.03 -21.51
C ILE A 221 20.69 5.78 -21.63
N SER A 222 20.92 5.27 -22.83
CA SER A 222 21.83 4.16 -23.09
C SER A 222 23.32 4.52 -22.86
N GLU A 223 23.68 5.80 -22.91
CA GLU A 223 25.03 6.31 -22.64
C GLU A 223 25.26 6.58 -21.14
N ARG A 224 24.23 6.38 -20.34
CA ARG A 224 24.28 6.58 -18.90
C ARG A 224 25.16 5.53 -18.22
N PRO A 225 26.06 5.91 -17.28
CA PRO A 225 26.90 4.95 -16.54
C PRO A 225 26.07 3.83 -15.88
N ALA A 226 26.58 2.61 -15.87
CA ALA A 226 25.89 1.46 -15.25
C ALA A 226 25.56 1.68 -13.77
N SER A 227 26.36 2.49 -13.05
CA SER A 227 26.09 2.90 -11.66
C SER A 227 24.74 3.61 -11.48
N VAL A 228 24.22 4.22 -12.53
CA VAL A 228 22.91 4.87 -12.52
C VAL A 228 21.76 3.89 -12.72
N GLU A 229 22.01 2.76 -13.39
CA GLU A 229 21.01 1.70 -13.56
C GLU A 229 20.77 0.94 -12.27
N ASP A 230 21.81 0.67 -11.53
CA ASP A 230 21.79 -0.04 -10.26
C ASP A 230 21.30 0.87 -9.13
N ARG A 231 20.13 1.33 -9.12
CA ARG A 231 19.46 2.15 -8.06
C ARG A 231 20.08 2.08 -6.64
N ALA A 232 21.30 1.57 -6.50
CA ALA A 232 22.06 1.45 -5.27
C ALA A 232 22.78 2.75 -4.93
N VAL A 233 23.18 3.53 -5.94
CA VAL A 233 23.94 4.77 -5.76
C VAL A 233 22.98 5.96 -5.63
N PRO A 234 23.06 6.74 -4.53
CA PRO A 234 22.25 7.95 -4.38
C PRO A 234 22.79 9.09 -5.28
N GLY A 235 21.89 10.05 -5.59
CA GLY A 235 22.24 11.24 -6.35
C GLY A 235 21.70 11.25 -7.80
N HIS A 236 21.01 10.22 -8.23
CA HIS A 236 20.44 10.13 -9.58
C HIS A 236 18.93 10.40 -9.53
N TRP A 237 18.50 11.45 -10.22
CA TRP A 237 17.13 11.97 -10.19
C TRP A 237 16.37 11.68 -11.48
N GLU A 238 15.07 11.48 -11.34
CA GLU A 238 14.11 11.43 -12.45
C GLU A 238 13.19 12.64 -12.35
N GLY A 239 13.03 13.38 -13.44
CA GLY A 239 12.19 14.57 -13.49
C GLY A 239 11.03 14.45 -14.48
N ASP A 240 9.95 15.24 -14.24
CA ASP A 240 8.76 15.29 -15.08
C ASP A 240 7.91 16.53 -14.77
N LEU A 241 6.98 16.89 -15.64
CA LEU A 241 5.98 17.92 -15.40
C LEU A 241 4.59 17.32 -15.13
N ILE A 242 4.01 17.67 -13.99
CA ILE A 242 2.59 17.41 -13.75
C ILE A 242 1.77 18.57 -14.36
N THR A 243 0.94 18.24 -15.35
CA THR A 243 0.03 19.20 -15.99
C THR A 243 -1.29 19.29 -15.23
N GLY A 244 -1.74 20.51 -14.96
CA GLY A 244 -3.06 20.86 -14.43
C GLY A 244 -3.99 21.42 -15.49
N SER A 245 -5.11 22.03 -15.07
CA SER A 245 -5.93 22.89 -15.94
C SER A 245 -5.31 24.28 -16.07
N LYS A 246 -5.85 25.09 -16.99
CA LYS A 246 -5.41 26.47 -17.23
C LYS A 246 -3.90 26.62 -17.47
N ASN A 247 -3.30 25.67 -18.20
CA ASN A 247 -1.86 25.69 -18.51
C ASN A 247 -0.97 25.85 -17.27
N SER A 248 -1.34 25.18 -16.18
CA SER A 248 -0.60 25.22 -14.93
C SER A 248 0.24 23.97 -14.73
N TYR A 249 1.44 24.12 -14.16
CA TYR A 249 2.43 23.03 -14.11
C TYR A 249 3.14 22.98 -12.75
N ILE A 250 3.58 21.77 -12.38
CA ILE A 250 4.47 21.51 -11.24
C ILE A 250 5.58 20.60 -11.76
N ALA A 251 6.84 21.01 -11.61
CA ALA A 251 7.97 20.13 -11.87
C ALA A 251 8.18 19.19 -10.67
N THR A 252 8.38 17.92 -10.98
CA THR A 252 8.63 16.86 -10.01
C THR A 252 10.04 16.32 -10.21
N LEU A 253 10.78 16.20 -9.12
CA LEU A 253 12.09 15.58 -9.08
C LEU A 253 12.03 14.42 -8.08
N VAL A 254 12.41 13.23 -8.49
CA VAL A 254 12.38 12.02 -7.65
C VAL A 254 13.76 11.37 -7.66
N GLU A 255 14.39 11.27 -6.50
CA GLU A 255 15.65 10.57 -6.34
C GLU A 255 15.41 9.05 -6.45
N ARG A 256 16.23 8.36 -7.24
CA ARG A 256 15.98 6.97 -7.67
C ARG A 256 16.23 5.94 -6.58
N HIS A 257 17.22 6.13 -5.72
CA HIS A 257 17.57 5.22 -4.63
C HIS A 257 16.59 5.36 -3.46
N THR A 258 16.44 6.57 -2.94
CA THR A 258 15.66 6.86 -1.73
C THR A 258 14.18 7.10 -1.99
N ARG A 259 13.78 7.36 -3.25
CA ARG A 259 12.43 7.79 -3.63
C ARG A 259 12.05 9.16 -3.05
N TYR A 260 13.04 9.94 -2.65
CA TYR A 260 12.83 11.29 -2.15
C TYR A 260 12.27 12.18 -3.25
N VAL A 261 11.26 12.98 -2.94
CA VAL A 261 10.60 13.85 -3.92
C VAL A 261 10.79 15.31 -3.58
N MET A 262 11.10 16.11 -4.57
CA MET A 262 11.06 17.56 -4.55
C MET A 262 10.05 18.06 -5.57
N LEU A 263 9.36 19.13 -5.25
CA LEU A 263 8.39 19.78 -6.13
C LEU A 263 8.79 21.24 -6.36
N ALA A 264 8.71 21.68 -7.60
CA ALA A 264 8.96 23.07 -7.97
C ALA A 264 7.73 23.69 -8.63
N LYS A 265 7.35 24.88 -8.18
CA LYS A 265 6.34 25.70 -8.86
C LYS A 265 6.92 26.20 -10.18
N VAL A 266 6.17 26.01 -11.27
CA VAL A 266 6.52 26.46 -12.61
C VAL A 266 5.36 27.31 -13.13
N THR A 267 5.67 28.51 -13.61
CA THR A 267 4.64 29.46 -14.08
C THR A 267 4.24 29.24 -15.55
N GLY A 268 5.08 28.50 -16.30
CA GLY A 268 4.84 28.16 -17.70
C GLY A 268 5.49 26.84 -18.08
N LYS A 269 5.25 26.40 -19.31
CA LYS A 269 5.88 25.21 -19.91
C LYS A 269 7.09 25.56 -20.79
N ASP A 270 7.44 26.83 -20.85
CA ASP A 270 8.60 27.30 -21.59
C ASP A 270 9.89 26.79 -20.91
N THR A 271 10.88 26.51 -21.72
CA THR A 271 12.15 25.95 -21.30
C THR A 271 12.85 26.80 -20.25
N GLN A 272 12.85 28.13 -20.44
CA GLN A 272 13.53 29.07 -19.54
C GLN A 272 12.95 29.00 -18.11
N THR A 273 11.63 28.98 -17.98
CA THR A 273 10.93 28.91 -16.69
C THR A 273 11.17 27.59 -16.00
N VAL A 274 11.10 26.48 -16.75
CA VAL A 274 11.32 25.13 -16.20
C VAL A 274 12.77 24.97 -15.73
N VAL A 275 13.76 25.27 -16.58
CA VAL A 275 15.18 25.17 -16.25
C VAL A 275 15.55 26.03 -15.04
N SER A 276 15.09 27.28 -14.98
CA SER A 276 15.34 28.15 -13.82
C SER A 276 14.75 27.60 -12.52
N ALA A 277 13.55 26.99 -12.55
CA ALA A 277 12.95 26.36 -11.39
C ALA A 277 13.73 25.12 -10.94
N LEU A 278 14.25 24.33 -11.87
CA LEU A 278 15.06 23.14 -11.59
C LEU A 278 16.42 23.52 -10.98
N ILE A 279 17.11 24.53 -11.52
CA ILE A 279 18.37 25.06 -10.97
C ILE A 279 18.17 25.53 -9.52
N LYS A 280 17.09 26.26 -9.25
CA LYS A 280 16.76 26.71 -7.89
C LYS A 280 16.54 25.54 -6.91
N GLN A 281 16.03 24.41 -7.38
CA GLN A 281 15.89 23.20 -6.54
C GLN A 281 17.23 22.47 -6.39
N ALA A 282 18.01 22.33 -7.45
CA ALA A 282 19.31 21.69 -7.43
C ALA A 282 20.25 22.32 -6.39
N ARG A 283 20.31 23.66 -6.35
CA ARG A 283 21.14 24.43 -5.41
C ARG A 283 20.80 24.23 -3.92
N LYS A 284 19.70 23.53 -3.59
CA LYS A 284 19.32 23.21 -2.21
C LYS A 284 19.92 21.90 -1.70
N LEU A 285 20.53 21.12 -2.57
CA LEU A 285 21.06 19.82 -2.27
C LEU A 285 22.58 19.84 -2.24
N PRO A 286 23.22 19.00 -1.42
CA PRO A 286 24.65 18.72 -1.55
C PRO A 286 24.97 18.19 -2.95
N THR A 287 26.10 18.62 -3.51
CA THR A 287 26.53 18.24 -4.86
C THR A 287 26.64 16.72 -5.05
N GLU A 288 27.06 16.01 -3.99
CA GLU A 288 27.22 14.56 -3.95
C GLU A 288 25.90 13.82 -4.11
N LEU A 289 24.78 14.48 -3.78
CA LEU A 289 23.42 13.93 -3.87
C LEU A 289 22.63 14.40 -5.09
N TYR A 290 23.28 15.09 -6.03
CA TYR A 290 22.65 15.49 -7.29
C TYR A 290 23.61 15.36 -8.46
N LYS A 291 23.83 14.11 -8.87
CA LYS A 291 24.84 13.73 -9.88
C LYS A 291 24.29 13.72 -11.30
N SER A 292 23.05 13.30 -11.49
CA SER A 292 22.42 13.27 -12.80
C SER A 292 20.91 13.50 -12.73
N LEU A 293 20.36 14.04 -13.81
CA LEU A 293 18.93 14.19 -14.02
C LEU A 293 18.48 13.43 -15.26
N THR A 294 17.50 12.55 -15.13
CA THR A 294 16.83 11.90 -16.26
C THR A 294 15.50 12.57 -16.53
N TRP A 295 15.29 13.00 -17.76
CA TRP A 295 14.04 13.65 -18.20
C TRP A 295 13.43 12.94 -19.40
N ASP A 296 12.18 13.22 -19.73
CA ASP A 296 11.63 12.78 -21.01
C ASP A 296 12.11 13.69 -22.15
N ARG A 297 11.75 13.33 -23.39
CA ARG A 297 12.07 14.13 -24.55
C ARG A 297 11.10 15.31 -24.76
N GLY A 298 10.54 15.85 -23.66
CA GLY A 298 9.68 17.02 -23.72
C GLY A 298 10.45 18.29 -24.03
N LYS A 299 9.94 19.13 -24.90
CA LYS A 299 10.55 20.40 -25.33
C LYS A 299 10.82 21.37 -24.17
N GLU A 300 10.22 21.14 -23.03
CA GLU A 300 10.38 21.95 -21.82
C GLU A 300 11.79 21.89 -21.20
N LEU A 301 12.62 20.92 -21.58
CA LEU A 301 14.03 20.85 -21.17
C LEU A 301 14.98 20.95 -22.37
N SER A 302 14.59 21.62 -23.46
CA SER A 302 15.46 21.80 -24.64
C SER A 302 16.72 22.63 -24.35
N ASP A 303 16.71 23.51 -23.33
CA ASP A 303 17.88 24.24 -22.85
C ASP A 303 18.60 23.51 -21.69
N HIS A 304 18.74 22.18 -21.79
CA HIS A 304 19.40 21.33 -20.80
C HIS A 304 20.90 21.69 -20.63
N ARG A 305 21.53 22.24 -21.67
CA ARG A 305 22.94 22.70 -21.62
C ARG A 305 23.12 23.81 -20.57
N ARG A 306 22.19 24.77 -20.50
CA ARG A 306 22.20 25.81 -19.49
C ARG A 306 22.05 25.21 -18.09
N PHE A 307 21.16 24.22 -17.93
CA PHE A 307 21.00 23.53 -16.64
C PHE A 307 22.33 22.85 -16.22
N SER A 308 22.95 22.07 -17.11
CA SER A 308 24.23 21.41 -16.82
C SER A 308 25.36 22.39 -16.52
N LEU A 309 25.46 23.50 -17.27
CA LEU A 309 26.46 24.53 -17.02
C LEU A 309 26.30 25.23 -15.66
N GLU A 310 25.06 25.49 -15.23
CA GLU A 310 24.80 26.19 -13.96
C GLU A 310 24.82 25.26 -12.73
N THR A 311 24.73 23.94 -12.91
CA THR A 311 24.57 22.99 -11.79
C THR A 311 25.65 21.92 -11.75
N ASP A 312 26.47 21.75 -12.79
CA ASP A 312 27.44 20.67 -12.98
C ASP A 312 26.79 19.26 -12.91
N ILE A 313 25.55 19.14 -13.46
CA ILE A 313 24.73 17.95 -13.41
C ILE A 313 24.47 17.44 -14.83
N ASP A 314 24.77 16.18 -15.09
CA ASP A 314 24.49 15.55 -16.36
C ASP A 314 23.00 15.31 -16.57
N VAL A 315 22.50 15.63 -17.77
CA VAL A 315 21.11 15.42 -18.17
C VAL A 315 21.01 14.32 -19.21
N TYR A 316 20.27 13.27 -18.89
CA TYR A 316 19.99 12.14 -19.78
C TYR A 316 18.52 12.13 -20.19
N PHE A 317 18.27 11.76 -21.45
CA PHE A 317 16.90 11.70 -21.99
C PHE A 317 16.47 10.26 -22.25
N CYS A 318 15.23 9.96 -21.85
CA CYS A 318 14.67 8.63 -22.07
C CYS A 318 14.50 8.32 -23.56
N ASP A 319 14.58 7.05 -23.92
CA ASP A 319 14.29 6.58 -25.25
C ASP A 319 12.82 6.80 -25.60
N PRO A 320 12.49 7.00 -26.89
CA PRO A 320 11.12 7.12 -27.32
C PRO A 320 10.30 5.88 -26.91
N ARG A 321 9.09 6.12 -26.43
CA ARG A 321 8.15 5.06 -26.01
C ARG A 321 8.64 4.14 -24.88
N SER A 322 9.62 4.58 -24.06
CA SER A 322 10.19 3.79 -22.97
C SER A 322 9.84 4.34 -21.57
N PRO A 323 8.55 4.42 -21.18
CA PRO A 323 8.13 5.01 -19.90
C PRO A 323 8.71 4.27 -18.69
N TRP A 324 9.03 2.98 -18.80
CA TRP A 324 9.64 2.18 -17.71
C TRP A 324 10.98 2.72 -17.24
N GLN A 325 11.68 3.49 -18.07
CA GLN A 325 12.96 4.11 -17.73
C GLN A 325 12.82 5.19 -16.64
N ARG A 326 11.59 5.72 -16.42
CA ARG A 326 11.25 6.68 -15.36
C ARG A 326 10.19 6.15 -14.38
N GLY A 327 10.21 4.87 -14.11
CA GLY A 327 9.20 4.21 -13.26
C GLY A 327 9.11 4.76 -11.83
N SER A 328 10.18 5.41 -11.29
CA SER A 328 10.15 6.06 -9.99
C SER A 328 9.29 7.31 -10.02
N ASN A 329 9.45 8.12 -11.06
CA ASN A 329 8.69 9.35 -11.22
C ASN A 329 7.22 9.08 -11.55
N GLU A 330 6.93 8.18 -12.47
CA GLU A 330 5.55 7.80 -12.80
C GLU A 330 4.77 7.32 -11.56
N ASN A 331 5.38 6.46 -10.74
CA ASN A 331 4.74 6.00 -9.51
C ASN A 331 4.50 7.17 -8.54
N THR A 332 5.46 8.09 -8.41
CA THR A 332 5.35 9.26 -7.54
C THR A 332 4.30 10.24 -8.07
N ASN A 333 4.26 10.50 -9.37
CA ASN A 333 3.22 11.31 -10.01
C ASN A 333 1.82 10.72 -9.76
N GLY A 334 1.69 9.38 -9.83
CA GLY A 334 0.47 8.69 -9.44
C GLY A 334 0.07 8.89 -7.97
N LEU A 335 1.00 9.11 -7.05
CA LEU A 335 0.72 9.44 -5.65
C LEU A 335 0.38 10.93 -5.49
N LEU A 336 1.06 11.81 -6.22
CA LEU A 336 0.80 13.25 -6.22
C LEU A 336 -0.62 13.57 -6.69
N ARG A 337 -1.23 12.73 -7.54
CA ARG A 337 -2.63 12.86 -7.94
C ARG A 337 -3.66 12.68 -6.80
N GLN A 338 -3.25 12.25 -5.61
CA GLN A 338 -4.10 12.34 -4.41
C GLN A 338 -4.22 13.78 -3.90
N TYR A 339 -3.19 14.60 -4.10
CA TYR A 339 -3.11 15.99 -3.67
C TYR A 339 -3.51 16.94 -4.79
N PHE A 340 -3.13 16.62 -6.01
CA PHE A 340 -3.36 17.36 -7.23
C PHE A 340 -4.16 16.51 -8.23
N PRO A 341 -5.49 16.39 -8.08
CA PRO A 341 -6.32 15.63 -9.01
C PRO A 341 -6.19 16.15 -10.45
N LYS A 342 -6.42 15.29 -11.43
CA LYS A 342 -6.46 15.71 -12.84
C LYS A 342 -7.53 16.80 -13.03
N GLY A 343 -7.22 17.84 -13.81
CA GLY A 343 -8.13 18.96 -14.04
C GLY A 343 -8.10 20.04 -12.95
N THR A 344 -7.26 19.90 -11.92
CA THR A 344 -7.05 20.97 -10.93
C THR A 344 -6.15 22.06 -11.52
N ASP A 345 -6.46 23.32 -11.23
CA ASP A 345 -5.59 24.45 -11.49
C ASP A 345 -4.42 24.42 -10.48
N LEU A 346 -3.20 24.21 -10.98
CA LEU A 346 -2.00 24.10 -10.15
C LEU A 346 -1.37 25.45 -9.82
N SER A 347 -1.76 26.53 -10.52
CA SER A 347 -1.24 27.88 -10.31
C SER A 347 -1.58 28.44 -8.94
N VAL A 348 -2.69 27.99 -8.34
CA VAL A 348 -3.18 28.44 -7.04
C VAL A 348 -2.28 27.98 -5.87
N TYR A 349 -1.44 26.98 -6.07
CA TYR A 349 -0.55 26.49 -5.02
C TYR A 349 0.73 27.29 -4.94
N SER A 350 1.09 27.72 -3.74
CA SER A 350 2.38 28.35 -3.45
C SER A 350 3.51 27.30 -3.40
N GLN A 351 4.77 27.73 -3.49
CA GLN A 351 5.91 26.82 -3.29
C GLN A 351 5.89 26.21 -1.87
N ALA A 352 5.38 26.93 -0.87
CA ALA A 352 5.21 26.42 0.49
C ALA A 352 4.21 25.25 0.54
N ASP A 353 3.10 25.32 -0.22
CA ASP A 353 2.14 24.23 -0.32
C ASP A 353 2.75 23.00 -1.00
N LEU A 354 3.53 23.21 -2.06
CA LEU A 354 4.24 22.13 -2.74
C LEU A 354 5.26 21.47 -1.81
N ASN A 355 6.01 22.25 -1.04
CA ASN A 355 6.98 21.72 -0.06
C ASN A 355 6.27 20.91 1.04
N ARG A 356 5.08 21.34 1.49
CA ARG A 356 4.26 20.60 2.46
C ARG A 356 3.83 19.25 1.89
N VAL A 357 3.37 19.20 0.65
CA VAL A 357 2.98 17.95 -0.02
C VAL A 357 4.19 17.04 -0.23
N ALA A 358 5.33 17.57 -0.67
CA ALA A 358 6.57 16.84 -0.82
C ALA A 358 7.00 16.20 0.52
N ARG A 359 6.97 16.95 1.62
CA ARG A 359 7.26 16.45 2.97
C ARG A 359 6.33 15.29 3.34
N GLN A 360 5.02 15.45 3.16
CA GLN A 360 4.06 14.38 3.44
C GLN A 360 4.35 13.11 2.65
N LEU A 361 4.78 13.22 1.39
CA LEU A 361 5.15 12.07 0.57
C LEU A 361 6.48 11.44 1.02
N ASN A 362 7.44 12.27 1.43
CA ASN A 362 8.75 11.83 1.91
C ASN A 362 8.67 11.16 3.29
N GLU A 363 7.66 11.47 4.07
CA GLU A 363 7.35 10.81 5.35
C GLU A 363 6.51 9.52 5.21
N ARG A 364 6.08 9.17 3.98
CA ARG A 364 5.29 7.94 3.77
C ARG A 364 6.21 6.74 3.54
N PRO A 365 6.06 5.64 4.31
CA PRO A 365 6.85 4.43 4.13
C PRO A 365 6.71 3.85 2.72
N ARG A 366 7.78 3.28 2.21
CA ARG A 366 7.79 2.61 0.91
C ARG A 366 8.09 1.13 1.06
N LYS A 367 7.28 0.28 0.47
CA LYS A 367 7.50 -1.17 0.47
C LYS A 367 8.86 -1.53 -0.15
N THR A 368 9.24 -0.82 -1.22
CA THR A 368 10.53 -0.99 -1.90
C THR A 368 11.74 -0.58 -1.05
N LEU A 369 11.52 0.15 0.03
CA LEU A 369 12.53 0.55 1.02
C LEU A 369 12.36 -0.21 2.34
N GLY A 370 11.79 -1.42 2.34
CA GLY A 370 11.55 -2.16 3.58
C GLY A 370 10.63 -1.45 4.57
N PHE A 371 9.74 -0.58 4.09
CA PHE A 371 8.88 0.31 4.87
C PHE A 371 9.61 1.43 5.63
N GLU A 372 10.83 1.74 5.24
CA GLU A 372 11.46 3.03 5.55
C GLU A 372 10.79 4.17 4.78
N THR A 373 10.93 5.37 5.30
CA THR A 373 10.45 6.57 4.59
C THR A 373 11.54 7.09 3.65
N PRO A 374 11.17 7.72 2.51
CA PRO A 374 12.12 8.42 1.66
C PRO A 374 13.01 9.41 2.43
N ALA A 375 12.44 10.13 3.41
CA ALA A 375 13.21 11.09 4.23
C ALA A 375 14.26 10.41 5.11
N GLU A 376 13.92 9.30 5.79
CA GLU A 376 14.89 8.52 6.59
C GLU A 376 16.04 8.05 5.70
N LYS A 377 15.71 7.47 4.53
CA LYS A 377 16.72 6.93 3.61
C LYS A 377 17.59 8.04 3.02
N PHE A 378 16.99 9.17 2.63
CA PHE A 378 17.72 10.32 2.09
C PHE A 378 18.67 10.93 3.13
N ASN A 379 18.20 11.15 4.37
CA ASN A 379 19.01 11.67 5.44
C ASN A 379 20.19 10.74 5.79
N ALA A 380 20.00 9.42 5.72
CA ALA A 380 21.09 8.47 5.90
C ALA A 380 22.17 8.62 4.81
N CYS A 381 21.77 8.90 3.55
CA CYS A 381 22.72 9.19 2.48
C CYS A 381 23.47 10.52 2.71
N VAL A 382 22.77 11.56 3.19
CA VAL A 382 23.39 12.86 3.56
C VAL A 382 24.44 12.67 4.65
N ALA A 383 24.13 11.91 5.70
CA ALA A 383 25.05 11.65 6.80
C ALA A 383 26.30 10.91 6.33
N SER A 384 26.14 9.89 5.47
CA SER A 384 27.28 9.13 4.95
C SER A 384 28.20 9.93 4.02
N THR A 385 27.69 10.95 3.32
CA THR A 385 28.52 11.86 2.51
C THR A 385 29.27 12.88 3.36
N GLY A 386 28.70 13.32 4.50
CA GLY A 386 29.34 14.24 5.43
C GLY A 386 30.49 13.63 6.23
N GLU A 387 30.45 12.33 6.50
CA GLU A 387 31.53 11.61 7.21
C GLU A 387 32.72 11.25 6.31
N ALA A 388 32.53 11.28 4.99
CA ALA A 388 33.57 10.93 4.01
C ALA A 388 34.54 12.09 3.69
N ALA A 389 34.45 13.26 4.33
CA ALA A 389 35.43 14.33 4.21
C ALA A 389 36.71 13.92 4.94
N PRO A 390 37.84 13.65 4.25
CA PRO A 390 39.07 13.26 4.93
C PRO A 390 39.56 14.42 5.76
N ASN A 391 39.88 14.14 7.02
CA ASN A 391 40.60 15.01 7.91
C ASN A 391 42.03 15.19 7.31
N SER A 392 42.15 16.08 6.33
CA SER A 392 43.40 16.44 5.71
C SER A 392 44.27 17.17 6.73
N GLY A 393 45.30 16.48 7.13
CA GLY A 393 46.30 16.80 8.12
C GLY A 393 46.67 18.28 8.25
N ARG A 394 46.61 18.75 9.44
CA ARG A 394 47.54 19.78 9.94
C ARG A 394 48.73 19.09 10.62
N SER A 395 49.73 18.78 9.78
CA SER A 395 51.11 18.63 10.28
C SER A 395 51.55 19.97 10.85
N ALA A 396 51.53 20.09 12.17
CA ALA A 396 52.23 21.14 12.85
C ALA A 396 53.63 20.63 13.19
N ARG A 397 54.61 21.05 12.39
CA ARG A 397 56.03 20.99 12.74
C ARG A 397 56.32 21.94 13.87
N GLY A 398 57.05 21.43 14.85
CA GLY A 398 58.25 22.07 15.39
C GLY A 398 58.09 22.98 16.58
N GLY A 399 58.82 22.65 17.56
CA GLY A 399 59.54 23.65 18.29
C GLY A 399 59.59 23.44 19.83
N PHE A 400 60.60 22.70 20.26
CA PHE A 400 61.48 23.02 21.40
C PHE A 400 60.91 23.70 22.67
N SER A 401 61.12 23.07 23.79
CA SER A 401 62.18 23.34 24.80
C SER A 401 61.65 23.60 26.23
N SER A 402 62.18 22.82 27.14
CA SER A 402 62.58 23.13 28.54
C SER A 402 61.50 23.57 29.54
N GLY A 403 61.24 22.76 30.57
CA GLY A 403 62.04 22.85 31.78
C GLY A 403 61.15 23.17 32.99
N PHE A 404 61.48 22.51 34.10
CA PHE A 404 61.18 22.79 35.50
C PHE A 404 59.86 22.28 36.10
N SER A 405 59.88 21.11 36.76
CA SER A 405 60.21 20.82 38.15
C SER A 405 59.31 21.41 39.26
N ARG A 406 58.89 20.50 40.19
CA ARG A 406 58.36 20.63 41.54
C ARG A 406 56.88 21.10 41.63
N GLY A 407 56.11 20.53 42.43
CA GLY A 407 56.16 19.67 43.63
C GLY A 407 54.92 19.98 44.42
N CYS A 408 54.52 19.06 45.19
CA CYS A 408 53.42 18.87 46.14
C CYS A 408 52.15 18.25 45.56
#